data_8be9f3907ea0a1635dc30573e0821d92
#
_entry.id   8be9f3907ea0a1635dc30573e0821d92
#
_cell.length_a   1.000
_cell.length_b   1.000
_cell.length_c   1.000
_cell.angle_alpha   90.00
_cell.angle_beta   90.00
_cell.angle_gamma   90.00
#
_symmetry.space_group_name_H-M   'P 1'
#
loop_
_entity.id
_entity.type
_entity.pdbx_description
1 polymer ?
#
loop_
_entity_poly.entity_id
_entity_poly.type
_entity_poly.pdbx_seq_one_letter_code
_entity_poly.pdbx_strand_id
1 'polypeptide(L)'
;PISEWIFYMFYEDKILVIIPLIILAFTYYRVIQFFKNNFFIDTGLRKKVMEAKQDNLDFLNRFGDMSTFLRNDFRLIKRSKRARTTALMSLLFILYGLIFVGLQDLLGDTFLFFAYLFSTGGFIFTFCALVPSWDSQHYPFLMCQNIKYVDYLKSKWYLGSFGVIIATIIALPIYGFFGSYHLIAVLSCGLFNLGVNSYLTLWAGAFTKVKIDLNSFKNAMGNSKAFNSKTLLLTLPQMVLPLVLYWAVSTFFGHTIGCISVGSIGILGILFKDLVLNIIIKTYKIEKYSTLSAYKETN
;
A
#
# COMPACT_ATOMS: atom_id res chain seq x y z
N PRO A 1 -29.06 -9.80 6.60
CA PRO A 1 -27.99 -9.32 5.72
C PRO A 1 -28.58 -8.45 4.62
N ILE A 2 -27.77 -7.56 4.03
CA ILE A 2 -28.21 -6.62 2.97
C ILE A 2 -28.84 -7.36 1.78
N SER A 3 -28.37 -8.57 1.48
CA SER A 3 -28.93 -9.44 0.44
C SER A 3 -30.35 -9.88 0.73
N GLU A 4 -30.70 -10.22 1.94
CA GLU A 4 -32.10 -10.57 2.33
C GLU A 4 -33.05 -9.39 2.11
N TRP A 5 -32.62 -8.18 2.48
CA TRP A 5 -33.39 -6.96 2.26
C TRP A 5 -33.68 -6.71 0.79
N ILE A 6 -32.67 -6.93 -0.08
CA ILE A 6 -32.83 -6.77 -1.54
C ILE A 6 -33.79 -7.84 -2.08
N PHE A 7 -33.69 -9.09 -1.62
CA PHE A 7 -34.58 -10.16 -2.06
C PHE A 7 -36.00 -10.00 -1.49
N TYR A 8 -36.15 -9.49 -0.24
CA TYR A 8 -37.41 -9.17 0.38
C TYR A 8 -38.19 -8.09 -0.41
N MET A 9 -37.50 -7.06 -0.92
CA MET A 9 -38.06 -6.05 -1.80
C MET A 9 -38.69 -6.62 -3.08
N PHE A 10 -38.16 -7.72 -3.60
CA PHE A 10 -38.71 -8.37 -4.79
C PHE A 10 -39.93 -9.24 -4.51
N TYR A 11 -40.09 -9.73 -3.27
CA TYR A 11 -41.11 -10.72 -2.94
C TYR A 11 -42.38 -10.12 -2.32
N GLU A 12 -42.25 -9.14 -1.40
CA GLU A 12 -43.40 -8.64 -0.65
C GLU A 12 -43.92 -7.27 -1.14
N ASP A 13 -43.03 -6.33 -1.48
CA ASP A 13 -43.43 -5.00 -1.92
C ASP A 13 -42.98 -4.69 -3.34
N LYS A 14 -43.83 -5.00 -4.32
CA LYS A 14 -43.57 -4.73 -5.76
C LYS A 14 -43.21 -3.26 -6.06
N ILE A 15 -43.66 -2.33 -5.22
CA ILE A 15 -43.38 -0.89 -5.38
C ILE A 15 -41.90 -0.58 -5.07
N LEU A 16 -41.26 -1.31 -4.14
CA LEU A 16 -39.87 -1.09 -3.76
C LEU A 16 -38.86 -1.49 -4.86
N VAL A 17 -39.27 -2.30 -5.84
CA VAL A 17 -38.48 -2.63 -7.03
C VAL A 17 -38.15 -1.39 -7.87
N ILE A 18 -38.93 -0.31 -7.71
CA ILE A 18 -38.66 0.96 -8.41
C ILE A 18 -37.36 1.59 -7.95
N ILE A 19 -36.91 1.37 -6.69
CA ILE A 19 -35.69 1.97 -6.14
C ILE A 19 -34.43 1.51 -6.90
N PRO A 20 -34.15 0.20 -7.05
CA PRO A 20 -33.01 -0.26 -7.87
C PRO A 20 -33.10 0.20 -9.34
N LEU A 21 -34.31 0.29 -9.90
CA LEU A 21 -34.50 0.78 -11.27
C LEU A 21 -34.16 2.28 -11.41
N ILE A 22 -34.54 3.10 -10.42
CA ILE A 22 -34.17 4.51 -10.38
C ILE A 22 -32.65 4.67 -10.23
N ILE A 23 -32.02 3.89 -9.35
CA ILE A 23 -30.56 3.89 -9.18
C ILE A 23 -29.86 3.48 -10.48
N LEU A 24 -30.36 2.46 -11.17
CA LEU A 24 -29.83 2.01 -12.46
C LEU A 24 -29.96 3.11 -13.52
N ALA A 25 -31.14 3.72 -13.66
CA ALA A 25 -31.39 4.79 -14.61
C ALA A 25 -30.52 6.02 -14.33
N PHE A 26 -30.37 6.39 -13.05
CA PHE A 26 -29.50 7.48 -12.63
C PHE A 26 -28.04 7.19 -12.96
N THR A 27 -27.56 5.98 -12.64
CA THR A 27 -26.19 5.55 -12.92
C THR A 27 -25.94 5.54 -14.44
N TYR A 28 -26.88 5.01 -15.22
CA TYR A 28 -26.83 4.99 -16.68
C TYR A 28 -26.75 6.42 -17.26
N TYR A 29 -27.61 7.34 -16.78
CA TYR A 29 -27.58 8.73 -17.20
C TYR A 29 -26.24 9.41 -16.87
N ARG A 30 -25.70 9.18 -15.67
CA ARG A 30 -24.39 9.72 -15.25
C ARG A 30 -23.24 9.16 -16.10
N VAL A 31 -23.29 7.88 -16.44
CA VAL A 31 -22.30 7.24 -17.30
C VAL A 31 -22.35 7.83 -18.72
N ILE A 32 -23.53 8.00 -19.29
CA ILE A 32 -23.68 8.63 -20.61
C ILE A 32 -23.19 10.08 -20.61
N GLN A 33 -23.54 10.86 -19.59
CA GLN A 33 -23.04 12.23 -19.44
C GLN A 33 -21.52 12.26 -19.32
N PHE A 34 -20.95 11.33 -18.54
CA PHE A 34 -19.51 11.21 -18.42
C PHE A 34 -18.87 10.89 -19.78
N PHE A 35 -19.41 9.95 -20.54
CA PHE A 35 -18.91 9.65 -21.88
C PHE A 35 -19.11 10.83 -22.84
N LYS A 36 -20.27 11.47 -22.88
CA LYS A 36 -20.49 12.67 -23.72
C LYS A 36 -19.48 13.78 -23.43
N ASN A 37 -19.17 14.02 -22.16
CA ASN A 37 -18.24 15.07 -21.75
C ASN A 37 -16.77 14.71 -21.95
N ASN A 38 -16.43 13.41 -22.03
CA ASN A 38 -15.05 12.94 -22.15
C ASN A 38 -14.74 12.27 -23.51
N PHE A 39 -15.75 12.03 -24.33
CA PHE A 39 -15.61 11.41 -25.65
C PHE A 39 -15.40 12.46 -26.73
N PHE A 40 -14.38 13.29 -26.55
CA PHE A 40 -13.94 14.16 -27.64
C PHE A 40 -12.85 13.43 -28.43
N ILE A 41 -13.16 13.05 -29.65
CA ILE A 41 -12.22 12.47 -30.62
C ILE A 41 -11.02 13.42 -30.85
N ASP A 42 -11.24 14.73 -30.67
CA ASP A 42 -10.21 15.76 -30.85
C ASP A 42 -9.36 16.08 -29.62
N THR A 43 -9.65 15.51 -28.44
CA THR A 43 -8.83 15.76 -27.24
C THR A 43 -7.45 15.09 -27.27
N GLY A 44 -7.17 14.26 -28.27
CA GLY A 44 -5.82 13.78 -28.58
C GLY A 44 -4.84 14.89 -28.96
N LEU A 45 -5.33 16.04 -29.47
CA LEU A 45 -4.52 17.15 -29.98
C LEU A 45 -4.36 18.32 -29.00
N ARG A 46 -5.22 18.44 -28.01
CA ARG A 46 -5.05 19.45 -26.95
C ARG A 46 -4.71 18.77 -25.62
N LYS A 47 -3.45 18.36 -25.47
CA LYS A 47 -2.88 18.30 -24.12
C LYS A 47 -3.06 19.71 -23.53
N LYS A 48 -4.04 19.88 -22.66
CA LYS A 48 -4.06 21.03 -21.76
C LYS A 48 -2.70 21.01 -21.08
N VAL A 49 -1.83 21.94 -21.46
CA VAL A 49 -0.60 22.22 -20.74
C VAL A 49 -1.09 22.68 -19.37
N MET A 50 -1.23 21.74 -18.45
CA MET A 50 -1.47 22.08 -17.06
C MET A 50 -0.20 22.80 -16.64
N GLU A 51 -0.30 24.12 -16.50
CA GLU A 51 0.72 24.91 -15.84
C GLU A 51 1.11 24.14 -14.59
N ALA A 52 2.40 23.83 -14.48
CA ALA A 52 2.92 23.08 -13.35
C ALA A 52 2.77 23.98 -12.11
N LYS A 53 1.62 23.88 -11.43
CA LYS A 53 1.41 24.53 -10.14
C LYS A 53 2.54 24.08 -9.23
N GLN A 54 3.37 25.01 -8.81
CA GLN A 54 4.44 24.74 -7.87
C GLN A 54 3.80 24.28 -6.56
N ASP A 55 3.94 22.99 -6.26
CA ASP A 55 3.46 22.44 -5.00
C ASP A 55 4.39 22.93 -3.88
N ASN A 56 3.84 23.69 -2.97
CA ASN A 56 4.57 24.17 -1.79
C ASN A 56 4.73 22.99 -0.81
N LEU A 57 5.87 22.32 -0.89
CA LEU A 57 6.25 21.16 -0.06
C LEU A 57 7.40 21.54 0.88
N ASP A 58 7.42 22.78 1.34
CA ASP A 58 8.53 23.34 2.16
C ASP A 58 8.65 22.64 3.52
N PHE A 59 7.57 22.06 4.04
CA PHE A 59 7.60 21.27 5.27
C PHE A 59 8.56 20.07 5.18
N LEU A 60 8.84 19.56 3.96
CA LEU A 60 9.78 18.46 3.74
C LEU A 60 11.25 18.88 3.84
N ASN A 61 11.55 20.18 3.85
CA ASN A 61 12.91 20.69 4.02
C ASN A 61 13.55 20.26 5.35
N ARG A 62 12.73 19.95 6.35
CA ARG A 62 13.19 19.43 7.65
C ARG A 62 13.95 18.09 7.55
N PHE A 63 13.78 17.36 6.44
CA PHE A 63 14.45 16.07 6.23
C PHE A 63 15.82 16.19 5.53
N GLY A 64 16.37 17.41 5.37
CA GLY A 64 17.69 17.64 4.80
C GLY A 64 17.85 17.08 3.38
N ASP A 65 18.97 16.38 3.10
CA ASP A 65 19.30 15.84 1.76
C ASP A 65 18.22 14.88 1.21
N MET A 66 17.49 14.19 2.09
CA MET A 66 16.40 13.27 1.71
C MET A 66 15.14 14.02 1.21
N SER A 67 15.02 15.32 1.48
CA SER A 67 13.82 16.10 1.13
C SER A 67 13.51 16.09 -0.36
N THR A 68 14.54 16.08 -1.19
CA THR A 68 14.40 16.02 -2.66
C THR A 68 13.70 14.75 -3.12
N PHE A 69 14.09 13.60 -2.58
CA PHE A 69 13.47 12.31 -2.90
C PHE A 69 12.04 12.23 -2.39
N LEU A 70 11.79 12.65 -1.14
CA LEU A 70 10.44 12.70 -0.58
C LEU A 70 9.51 13.60 -1.39
N ARG A 71 9.98 14.79 -1.81
CA ARG A 71 9.19 15.68 -2.68
C ARG A 71 8.83 15.02 -4.00
N ASN A 72 9.79 14.29 -4.61
CA ASN A 72 9.53 13.58 -5.85
C ASN A 72 8.49 12.48 -5.66
N ASP A 73 8.52 11.75 -4.56
CA ASP A 73 7.54 10.71 -4.23
C ASP A 73 6.14 11.30 -3.99
N PHE A 74 6.04 12.39 -3.25
CA PHE A 74 4.75 13.09 -3.06
C PHE A 74 4.20 13.65 -4.39
N ARG A 75 5.07 14.22 -5.23
CA ARG A 75 4.68 14.67 -6.57
C ARG A 75 4.25 13.52 -7.46
N LEU A 76 4.92 12.37 -7.36
CA LEU A 76 4.56 11.15 -8.08
C LEU A 76 3.14 10.70 -7.70
N ILE A 77 2.84 10.59 -6.41
CA ILE A 77 1.52 10.22 -5.92
C ILE A 77 0.45 11.22 -6.37
N LYS A 78 0.75 12.52 -6.31
CA LYS A 78 -0.19 13.57 -6.69
C LYS A 78 -0.47 13.62 -8.19
N ARG A 79 0.57 13.45 -9.03
CA ARG A 79 0.50 13.67 -10.48
C ARG A 79 0.19 12.41 -11.28
N SER A 80 0.72 11.26 -10.88
CA SER A 80 0.48 10.00 -11.55
C SER A 80 -0.84 9.38 -11.12
N LYS A 81 -1.74 9.12 -12.10
CA LYS A 81 -3.01 8.42 -11.82
C LYS A 81 -2.75 7.05 -11.19
N ARG A 82 -1.77 6.31 -11.70
CA ARG A 82 -1.42 4.98 -11.22
C ARG A 82 -0.93 4.99 -9.77
N ALA A 83 0.04 5.84 -9.46
CA ALA A 83 0.57 5.96 -8.09
C ALA A 83 -0.51 6.40 -7.10
N ARG A 84 -1.34 7.38 -7.48
CA ARG A 84 -2.47 7.85 -6.67
C ARG A 84 -3.51 6.75 -6.44
N THR A 85 -3.90 6.02 -7.48
CA THR A 85 -4.87 4.91 -7.35
C THR A 85 -4.31 3.83 -6.44
N THR A 86 -3.04 3.45 -6.57
CA THR A 86 -2.39 2.47 -5.68
C THR A 86 -2.37 2.95 -4.23
N ALA A 87 -2.04 4.23 -3.99
CA ALA A 87 -2.07 4.81 -2.65
C ALA A 87 -3.50 4.88 -2.06
N LEU A 88 -4.51 5.22 -2.87
CA LEU A 88 -5.91 5.23 -2.43
C LEU A 88 -6.43 3.82 -2.15
N MET A 89 -6.09 2.84 -3.00
CA MET A 89 -6.45 1.43 -2.78
C MET A 89 -5.86 0.89 -1.49
N SER A 90 -4.67 1.36 -1.09
CA SER A 90 -4.09 0.97 0.19
C SER A 90 -4.93 1.38 1.41
N LEU A 91 -5.66 2.50 1.31
CA LEU A 91 -6.58 2.94 2.36
C LEU A 91 -7.81 2.05 2.48
N LEU A 92 -8.24 1.42 1.39
CA LEU A 92 -9.37 0.47 1.42
C LEU A 92 -9.05 -0.77 2.24
N PHE A 93 -7.77 -1.13 2.36
CA PHE A 93 -7.36 -2.23 3.24
C PHE A 93 -7.67 -1.97 4.72
N ILE A 94 -7.82 -0.70 5.13
CA ILE A 94 -8.23 -0.38 6.49
C ILE A 94 -9.62 -0.98 6.78
N LEU A 95 -10.52 -0.96 5.79
CA LEU A 95 -11.87 -1.51 5.94
C LEU A 95 -11.92 -3.04 5.82
N TYR A 96 -10.86 -3.64 5.26
CA TYR A 96 -10.77 -5.08 5.06
C TYR A 96 -10.92 -5.86 6.37
N GLY A 97 -10.31 -5.38 7.45
CA GLY A 97 -10.41 -5.99 8.77
C GLY A 97 -11.83 -6.04 9.35
N LEU A 98 -12.74 -5.12 8.95
CA LEU A 98 -14.14 -5.13 9.41
C LEU A 98 -14.89 -6.40 8.97
N ILE A 99 -14.57 -6.91 7.78
CA ILE A 99 -15.14 -8.17 7.27
C ILE A 99 -14.76 -9.32 8.21
N PHE A 100 -13.51 -9.35 8.67
CA PHE A 100 -13.00 -10.41 9.54
C PHE A 100 -13.49 -10.27 10.98
N VAL A 101 -13.75 -9.06 11.47
CA VAL A 101 -14.41 -8.87 12.77
C VAL A 101 -15.81 -9.50 12.76
N GLY A 102 -16.59 -9.34 11.69
CA GLY A 102 -17.89 -9.99 11.54
C GLY A 102 -17.85 -11.51 11.35
N LEU A 103 -16.69 -12.07 11.02
CA LEU A 103 -16.47 -13.50 10.77
C LEU A 103 -15.55 -14.14 11.83
N GLN A 104 -15.27 -13.45 12.92
CA GLN A 104 -14.31 -13.90 13.94
C GLN A 104 -14.67 -15.27 14.52
N ASP A 105 -15.95 -15.51 14.82
CA ASP A 105 -16.42 -16.78 15.37
C ASP A 105 -16.19 -17.96 14.42
N LEU A 106 -16.16 -17.71 13.12
CA LEU A 106 -15.97 -18.73 12.09
C LEU A 106 -14.48 -18.98 11.76
N LEU A 107 -13.70 -17.90 11.68
CA LEU A 107 -12.32 -17.95 11.15
C LEU A 107 -11.27 -17.97 12.27
N GLY A 108 -11.63 -17.54 13.47
CA GLY A 108 -10.75 -17.46 14.63
C GLY A 108 -9.83 -16.23 14.66
N ASP A 109 -9.18 -16.02 15.81
CA ASP A 109 -8.40 -14.82 16.11
C ASP A 109 -7.12 -14.67 15.26
N THR A 110 -6.55 -15.77 14.77
CA THR A 110 -5.36 -15.73 13.94
C THR A 110 -5.63 -15.08 12.59
N PHE A 111 -6.78 -15.39 11.97
CA PHE A 111 -7.20 -14.73 10.73
C PHE A 111 -7.57 -13.27 10.94
N LEU A 112 -8.17 -12.96 12.08
CA LEU A 112 -8.45 -11.58 12.47
C LEU A 112 -7.16 -10.78 12.63
N PHE A 113 -6.15 -11.34 13.30
CA PHE A 113 -4.83 -10.73 13.43
C PHE A 113 -4.17 -10.48 12.05
N PHE A 114 -4.27 -11.45 11.14
CA PHE A 114 -3.82 -11.29 9.75
C PHE A 114 -4.53 -10.13 9.05
N ALA A 115 -5.84 -9.98 9.23
CA ALA A 115 -6.57 -8.87 8.66
C ALA A 115 -6.11 -7.50 9.20
N TYR A 116 -5.77 -7.40 10.49
CA TYR A 116 -5.20 -6.17 11.08
C TYR A 116 -3.80 -5.87 10.55
N LEU A 117 -3.00 -6.90 10.28
CA LEU A 117 -1.71 -6.72 9.64
C LEU A 117 -1.85 -6.07 8.25
N PHE A 118 -2.84 -6.50 7.46
CA PHE A 118 -3.16 -5.89 6.17
C PHE A 118 -3.77 -4.50 6.32
N SER A 119 -4.67 -4.30 7.27
CA SER A 119 -5.32 -3.01 7.50
C SER A 119 -4.31 -1.91 7.81
N THR A 120 -3.29 -2.21 8.60
CA THR A 120 -2.23 -1.24 8.95
C THR A 120 -1.09 -1.20 7.95
N GLY A 121 -0.81 -2.30 7.23
CA GLY A 121 0.30 -2.46 6.29
C GLY A 121 -0.05 -2.24 4.83
N GLY A 122 -1.30 -1.95 4.49
CA GLY A 122 -1.78 -1.87 3.10
C GLY A 122 -0.91 -1.01 2.18
N PHE A 123 -0.41 0.12 2.66
CA PHE A 123 0.45 1.01 1.90
C PHE A 123 1.84 0.38 1.62
N ILE A 124 2.41 -0.31 2.59
CA ILE A 124 3.68 -1.02 2.41
C ILE A 124 3.52 -2.14 1.39
N PHE A 125 2.49 -2.96 1.53
CA PHE A 125 2.28 -4.14 0.67
C PHE A 125 1.90 -3.77 -0.78
N THR A 126 1.32 -2.60 -1.00
CA THR A 126 0.90 -2.18 -2.35
C THR A 126 1.86 -1.18 -2.97
N PHE A 127 2.07 -0.03 -2.35
CA PHE A 127 2.86 1.05 -2.92
C PHE A 127 4.36 0.81 -2.74
N CYS A 128 4.81 0.51 -1.50
CA CYS A 128 6.24 0.36 -1.23
C CYS A 128 6.83 -0.93 -1.81
N ALA A 129 6.02 -1.96 -2.04
CA ALA A 129 6.46 -3.20 -2.70
C ALA A 129 6.96 -2.97 -4.14
N LEU A 130 6.59 -1.84 -4.75
CA LEU A 130 7.00 -1.48 -6.10
C LEU A 130 8.19 -0.49 -6.14
N VAL A 131 8.89 -0.29 -5.03
CA VAL A 131 10.16 0.45 -5.01
C VAL A 131 11.28 -0.52 -5.44
N PRO A 132 12.19 -0.16 -6.38
CA PRO A 132 12.40 1.13 -7.07
C PRO A 132 11.63 1.30 -8.39
N SER A 133 10.71 0.39 -8.72
CA SER A 133 10.00 0.38 -10.01
C SER A 133 9.24 1.68 -10.32
N TRP A 134 8.78 2.40 -9.29
CA TRP A 134 8.17 3.72 -9.47
C TRP A 134 9.12 4.74 -10.13
N ASP A 135 10.41 4.60 -9.86
CA ASP A 135 11.44 5.49 -10.39
C ASP A 135 12.04 4.96 -11.70
N SER A 136 11.52 3.84 -12.25
CA SER A 136 12.13 3.10 -13.39
C SER A 136 12.43 3.95 -14.60
N GLN A 137 11.63 4.98 -14.92
CA GLN A 137 11.88 5.89 -16.04
C GLN A 137 13.08 6.79 -15.81
N HIS A 138 13.33 7.19 -14.58
CA HIS A 138 14.41 8.09 -14.19
C HIS A 138 15.58 7.38 -13.51
N TYR A 139 15.45 6.10 -13.24
CA TYR A 139 16.44 5.32 -12.50
C TYR A 139 17.83 5.32 -13.14
N PRO A 140 17.99 5.19 -14.49
CA PRO A 140 19.29 5.31 -15.13
C PRO A 140 19.94 6.67 -14.88
N PHE A 141 19.16 7.75 -14.96
CA PHE A 141 19.64 9.11 -14.69
C PHE A 141 20.04 9.29 -13.22
N LEU A 142 19.23 8.81 -12.30
CA LEU A 142 19.54 8.83 -10.87
C LEU A 142 20.85 8.09 -10.57
N MET A 143 21.10 6.97 -11.25
CA MET A 143 22.30 6.17 -11.02
C MET A 143 23.58 6.74 -11.65
N CYS A 144 23.47 7.65 -12.63
CA CYS A 144 24.61 8.42 -13.18
C CYS A 144 25.01 9.59 -12.28
N GLN A 145 24.10 10.07 -11.41
CA GLN A 145 24.41 11.09 -10.42
C GLN A 145 25.11 10.45 -9.22
N ASN A 146 25.97 11.21 -8.55
CA ASN A 146 26.64 10.75 -7.33
C ASN A 146 25.70 10.79 -6.13
N ILE A 147 24.63 9.98 -6.17
CA ILE A 147 23.60 9.94 -5.16
C ILE A 147 24.04 9.02 -4.01
N LYS A 148 23.88 9.48 -2.79
CA LYS A 148 24.02 8.64 -1.61
C LYS A 148 22.82 7.69 -1.54
N TYR A 149 23.02 6.41 -1.79
CA TYR A 149 21.96 5.38 -1.66
C TYR A 149 21.25 5.39 -0.31
N VAL A 150 21.97 5.79 0.74
CA VAL A 150 21.42 5.95 2.10
C VAL A 150 20.23 6.90 2.09
N ASP A 151 20.39 8.08 1.49
CA ASP A 151 19.36 9.12 1.52
C ASP A 151 18.17 8.73 0.65
N TYR A 152 18.42 8.08 -0.49
CA TYR A 152 17.39 7.50 -1.36
C TYR A 152 16.55 6.45 -0.63
N LEU A 153 17.18 5.46 0.02
CA LEU A 153 16.45 4.38 0.70
C LEU A 153 15.79 4.84 2.00
N LYS A 154 16.43 5.75 2.73
CA LYS A 154 15.82 6.38 3.91
C LYS A 154 14.55 7.14 3.53
N SER A 155 14.54 7.87 2.40
CA SER A 155 13.33 8.58 1.94
C SER A 155 12.17 7.62 1.66
N LYS A 156 12.45 6.48 1.01
CA LYS A 156 11.43 5.46 0.74
C LYS A 156 10.91 4.81 2.02
N TRP A 157 11.80 4.56 2.98
CA TRP A 157 11.41 4.05 4.29
C TRP A 157 10.50 5.06 5.04
N TYR A 158 10.85 6.35 5.04
CA TYR A 158 10.01 7.38 5.65
C TYR A 158 8.65 7.47 4.98
N LEU A 159 8.59 7.41 3.65
CA LEU A 159 7.32 7.41 2.93
C LEU A 159 6.43 6.23 3.34
N GLY A 160 7.00 5.02 3.41
CA GLY A 160 6.30 3.82 3.87
C GLY A 160 5.82 3.96 5.31
N SER A 161 6.69 4.46 6.19
CA SER A 161 6.38 4.71 7.59
C SER A 161 5.23 5.70 7.77
N PHE A 162 5.19 6.78 7.01
CA PHE A 162 4.06 7.71 7.01
C PHE A 162 2.75 7.03 6.62
N GLY A 163 2.78 6.18 5.60
CA GLY A 163 1.60 5.43 5.18
C GLY A 163 1.07 4.50 6.28
N VAL A 164 1.95 3.78 6.99
CA VAL A 164 1.57 2.91 8.12
C VAL A 164 1.03 3.71 9.29
N ILE A 165 1.70 4.81 9.66
CA ILE A 165 1.25 5.67 10.77
C ILE A 165 -0.15 6.20 10.48
N ILE A 166 -0.40 6.72 9.28
CA ILE A 166 -1.72 7.23 8.89
C ILE A 166 -2.76 6.10 8.92
N ALA A 167 -2.45 4.93 8.35
CA ALA A 167 -3.35 3.79 8.35
C ALA A 167 -3.67 3.32 9.79
N THR A 168 -2.67 3.26 10.66
CA THR A 168 -2.85 2.86 12.06
C THR A 168 -3.70 3.88 12.82
N ILE A 169 -3.44 5.19 12.66
CA ILE A 169 -4.22 6.26 13.31
C ILE A 169 -5.70 6.21 12.87
N ILE A 170 -5.98 5.91 11.61
CA ILE A 170 -7.35 5.78 11.10
C ILE A 170 -7.98 4.47 11.59
N ALA A 171 -7.22 3.38 11.63
CA ALA A 171 -7.70 2.07 12.05
C ALA A 171 -8.04 2.01 13.56
N LEU A 172 -7.27 2.68 14.42
CA LEU A 172 -7.46 2.66 15.86
C LEU A 172 -8.90 3.02 16.31
N PRO A 173 -9.49 4.16 15.91
CA PRO A 173 -10.86 4.47 16.28
C PRO A 173 -11.88 3.49 15.69
N ILE A 174 -11.67 3.04 14.44
CA ILE A 174 -12.60 2.12 13.76
C ILE A 174 -12.69 0.79 14.52
N TYR A 175 -11.54 0.21 14.87
CA TYR A 175 -11.50 -1.08 15.56
C TYR A 175 -11.66 -0.96 17.08
N GLY A 176 -11.43 0.22 17.65
CA GLY A 176 -11.64 0.49 19.06
C GLY A 176 -13.07 0.32 19.52
N PHE A 177 -14.05 0.50 18.63
CA PHE A 177 -15.46 0.24 18.94
C PHE A 177 -15.76 -1.23 19.26
N PHE A 178 -14.92 -2.17 18.82
CA PHE A 178 -15.11 -3.60 19.04
C PHE A 178 -14.43 -4.11 20.32
N GLY A 179 -13.63 -3.28 21.00
CA GLY A 179 -13.04 -3.61 22.29
C GLY A 179 -11.52 -3.41 22.38
N SER A 180 -10.99 -3.55 23.60
CA SER A 180 -9.58 -3.30 23.92
C SER A 180 -8.61 -4.27 23.22
N TYR A 181 -9.01 -5.52 23.01
CA TYR A 181 -8.21 -6.49 22.26
C TYR A 181 -7.89 -6.01 20.86
N HIS A 182 -8.90 -5.51 20.13
CA HIS A 182 -8.75 -5.02 18.76
C HIS A 182 -7.82 -3.80 18.68
N LEU A 183 -7.88 -2.90 19.67
CA LEU A 183 -6.94 -1.77 19.77
C LEU A 183 -5.50 -2.23 19.91
N ILE A 184 -5.24 -3.19 20.83
CA ILE A 184 -3.90 -3.73 21.07
C ILE A 184 -3.41 -4.45 19.81
N ALA A 185 -4.25 -5.23 19.15
CA ALA A 185 -3.90 -5.96 17.93
C ALA A 185 -3.54 -5.01 16.79
N VAL A 186 -4.36 -3.98 16.53
CA VAL A 186 -4.10 -2.98 15.48
C VAL A 186 -2.81 -2.20 15.76
N LEU A 187 -2.60 -1.78 17.01
CA LEU A 187 -1.38 -1.07 17.40
C LEU A 187 -0.13 -1.94 17.21
N SER A 188 -0.20 -3.20 17.65
CA SER A 188 0.90 -4.17 17.53
C SER A 188 1.23 -4.48 16.07
N CYS A 189 0.20 -4.65 15.22
CA CYS A 189 0.38 -4.83 13.78
C CYS A 189 0.99 -3.58 13.12
N GLY A 190 0.57 -2.38 13.53
CA GLY A 190 1.15 -1.12 13.06
C GLY A 190 2.64 -1.01 13.41
N LEU A 191 3.01 -1.32 14.66
CA LEU A 191 4.40 -1.31 15.10
C LEU A 191 5.25 -2.35 14.35
N PHE A 192 4.72 -3.55 14.12
CA PHE A 192 5.41 -4.58 13.35
C PHE A 192 5.60 -4.18 11.88
N ASN A 193 4.59 -3.59 11.27
CA ASN A 193 4.67 -3.06 9.90
C ASN A 193 5.72 -1.95 9.79
N LEU A 194 5.81 -1.05 10.78
CA LEU A 194 6.83 0.00 10.82
C LEU A 194 8.25 -0.56 11.00
N GLY A 195 8.41 -1.49 11.93
CA GLY A 195 9.73 -1.93 12.38
C GLY A 195 10.30 -3.12 11.63
N VAL A 196 9.46 -3.96 10.99
CA VAL A 196 9.92 -5.17 10.32
C VAL A 196 9.50 -5.19 8.86
N ASN A 197 8.20 -5.10 8.59
CA ASN A 197 7.69 -5.25 7.23
C ASN A 197 8.16 -4.13 6.29
N SER A 198 8.36 -2.92 6.79
CA SER A 198 8.91 -1.82 5.98
C SER A 198 10.31 -2.13 5.44
N TYR A 199 11.16 -2.77 6.25
CA TYR A 199 12.50 -3.17 5.81
C TYR A 199 12.48 -4.37 4.88
N LEU A 200 11.67 -5.38 5.20
CA LEU A 200 11.52 -6.56 4.35
C LEU A 200 11.00 -6.17 2.95
N THR A 201 10.05 -5.23 2.90
CA THR A 201 9.52 -4.71 1.64
C THR A 201 10.57 -3.96 0.84
N LEU A 202 11.36 -3.08 1.49
CA LEU A 202 12.46 -2.39 0.82
C LEU A 202 13.52 -3.38 0.33
N TRP A 203 13.87 -4.39 1.13
CA TRP A 203 14.81 -5.40 0.73
C TRP A 203 14.31 -6.21 -0.46
N ALA A 204 13.05 -6.66 -0.44
CA ALA A 204 12.41 -7.35 -1.57
C ALA A 204 12.35 -6.47 -2.82
N GLY A 205 12.20 -5.15 -2.65
CA GLY A 205 12.21 -4.17 -3.73
C GLY A 205 13.51 -4.17 -4.55
N ALA A 206 14.66 -4.50 -3.96
CA ALA A 206 15.93 -4.63 -4.69
C ALA A 206 15.86 -5.69 -5.81
N PHE A 207 15.00 -6.69 -5.66
CA PHE A 207 14.80 -7.78 -6.61
C PHE A 207 13.60 -7.55 -7.55
N THR A 208 12.80 -6.51 -7.30
CA THR A 208 11.65 -6.15 -8.14
C THR A 208 12.13 -5.32 -9.32
N LYS A 209 12.28 -5.97 -10.49
CA LYS A 209 12.88 -5.37 -11.70
C LYS A 209 11.84 -5.11 -12.79
N VAL A 210 10.71 -4.53 -12.42
CA VAL A 210 9.60 -4.27 -13.34
C VAL A 210 9.50 -2.80 -13.67
N LYS A 211 9.59 -2.46 -14.96
CA LYS A 211 9.38 -1.09 -15.42
C LYS A 211 7.91 -0.72 -15.28
N ILE A 212 7.65 0.40 -14.62
CA ILE A 212 6.29 0.94 -14.45
C ILE A 212 6.08 2.08 -15.45
N ASP A 213 5.09 1.93 -16.33
CA ASP A 213 4.61 3.05 -17.12
C ASP A 213 3.59 3.85 -16.29
N LEU A 214 3.96 5.09 -15.96
CA LEU A 214 3.16 5.99 -15.15
C LEU A 214 1.92 6.53 -15.89
N ASN A 215 1.92 6.47 -17.22
CA ASN A 215 0.86 7.00 -18.07
C ASN A 215 -0.17 5.94 -18.47
N SER A 216 0.17 4.65 -18.41
CA SER A 216 -0.74 3.58 -18.78
C SER A 216 -1.70 3.22 -17.65
N PHE A 217 -3.00 3.30 -17.96
CA PHE A 217 -4.06 2.86 -17.04
C PHE A 217 -4.29 1.33 -17.09
N LYS A 218 -3.88 0.68 -18.18
CA LYS A 218 -4.18 -0.74 -18.46
C LYS A 218 -3.65 -1.73 -17.42
N ASN A 219 -2.72 -1.33 -16.56
CA ASN A 219 -2.05 -2.20 -15.62
C ASN A 219 -2.07 -1.68 -14.17
N ALA A 220 -3.11 -0.93 -13.79
CA ALA A 220 -3.23 -0.43 -12.42
C ALA A 220 -3.35 -1.56 -11.38
N MET A 221 -3.90 -2.70 -11.76
CA MET A 221 -4.14 -3.86 -10.87
C MET A 221 -3.13 -5.01 -11.01
N GLY A 222 -2.09 -4.85 -11.73
CA GLY A 222 -1.03 -5.86 -11.82
C GLY A 222 -0.49 -5.99 -13.23
N ASN A 223 0.79 -5.69 -13.38
CA ASN A 223 1.54 -6.27 -14.47
C ASN A 223 1.63 -7.76 -14.15
N SER A 224 1.03 -8.62 -14.94
CA SER A 224 1.24 -10.08 -14.85
C SER A 224 2.73 -10.46 -14.98
N LYS A 225 3.55 -9.59 -15.60
CA LYS A 225 5.01 -9.66 -15.63
C LYS A 225 5.68 -9.25 -14.30
N ALA A 226 4.97 -8.55 -13.40
CA ALA A 226 5.50 -8.18 -12.08
C ALA A 226 5.42 -9.34 -11.09
N PHE A 227 4.66 -10.38 -11.42
CA PHE A 227 4.55 -11.60 -10.62
C PHE A 227 5.76 -12.49 -10.87
N ASN A 228 6.89 -12.11 -10.29
CA ASN A 228 8.08 -12.95 -10.31
C ASN A 228 8.01 -13.87 -9.08
N SER A 229 8.21 -15.18 -9.29
CA SER A 229 8.25 -16.17 -8.21
C SER A 229 9.24 -15.81 -7.11
N LYS A 230 10.35 -15.14 -7.45
CA LYS A 230 11.29 -14.60 -6.48
C LYS A 230 10.69 -13.52 -5.59
N THR A 231 9.94 -12.59 -6.16
CA THR A 231 9.29 -11.52 -5.39
C THR A 231 8.23 -12.09 -4.46
N LEU A 232 7.45 -13.08 -4.93
CA LEU A 232 6.48 -13.77 -4.09
C LEU A 232 7.14 -14.49 -2.91
N LEU A 233 8.23 -15.21 -3.16
CA LEU A 233 8.99 -15.91 -2.11
C LEU A 233 9.55 -14.92 -1.06
N LEU A 234 9.96 -13.72 -1.50
CA LEU A 234 10.48 -12.68 -0.62
C LEU A 234 9.38 -11.96 0.17
N THR A 235 8.15 -11.94 -0.33
CA THR A 235 7.02 -11.33 0.38
C THR A 235 6.35 -12.28 1.38
N LEU A 236 6.52 -13.60 1.24
CA LEU A 236 5.99 -14.58 2.18
C LEU A 236 6.42 -14.33 3.63
N PRO A 237 7.70 -14.08 3.96
CA PRO A 237 8.12 -13.81 5.34
C PRO A 237 7.40 -12.62 5.98
N GLN A 238 7.02 -11.61 5.21
CA GLN A 238 6.30 -10.42 5.71
C GLN A 238 4.94 -10.76 6.32
N MET A 239 4.31 -11.81 5.83
CA MET A 239 2.98 -12.25 6.24
C MET A 239 3.08 -13.42 7.22
N VAL A 240 3.91 -14.41 6.92
CA VAL A 240 4.01 -15.65 7.69
C VAL A 240 4.69 -15.43 9.05
N LEU A 241 5.74 -14.62 9.09
CA LEU A 241 6.53 -14.43 10.33
C LEU A 241 5.68 -13.83 11.47
N PRO A 242 4.92 -12.73 11.30
CA PRO A 242 4.10 -12.21 12.39
C PRO A 242 2.96 -13.16 12.79
N LEU A 243 2.43 -13.94 11.85
CA LEU A 243 1.37 -14.92 12.13
C LEU A 243 1.88 -16.09 12.97
N VAL A 244 3.03 -16.63 12.60
CA VAL A 244 3.66 -17.75 13.36
C VAL A 244 4.01 -17.29 14.76
N LEU A 245 4.59 -16.09 14.91
CA LEU A 245 4.89 -15.51 16.21
C LEU A 245 3.64 -15.29 17.05
N TYR A 246 2.59 -14.70 16.46
CA TYR A 246 1.32 -14.50 17.13
C TYR A 246 0.72 -15.84 17.57
N TRP A 247 0.61 -16.80 16.65
CA TRP A 247 0.04 -18.11 16.92
C TRP A 247 0.82 -18.84 18.02
N ALA A 248 2.13 -18.88 17.94
CA ALA A 248 2.96 -19.57 18.93
C ALA A 248 2.80 -18.97 20.33
N VAL A 249 2.81 -17.63 20.46
CA VAL A 249 2.70 -16.99 21.77
C VAL A 249 1.26 -17.03 22.29
N SER A 250 0.26 -16.81 21.40
CA SER A 250 -1.15 -16.79 21.80
C SER A 250 -1.65 -18.14 22.32
N THR A 251 -1.09 -19.26 21.83
CA THR A 251 -1.44 -20.61 22.28
C THR A 251 -1.06 -20.86 23.73
N PHE A 252 0.06 -20.29 24.21
CA PHE A 252 0.55 -20.51 25.57
C PHE A 252 0.16 -19.40 26.55
N PHE A 253 0.07 -18.15 26.09
CA PHE A 253 -0.05 -16.98 26.98
C PHE A 253 -1.31 -16.14 26.70
N GLY A 254 -2.12 -16.55 25.73
CA GLY A 254 -3.35 -15.84 25.35
C GLY A 254 -3.15 -14.78 24.28
N HIS A 255 -4.26 -14.41 23.63
CA HIS A 255 -4.29 -13.58 22.42
C HIS A 255 -3.69 -12.18 22.59
N THR A 256 -3.94 -11.54 23.73
CA THR A 256 -3.41 -10.19 24.02
C THR A 256 -1.89 -10.17 24.11
N ILE A 257 -1.30 -11.18 24.80
CA ILE A 257 0.14 -11.30 24.95
C ILE A 257 0.77 -11.66 23.59
N GLY A 258 0.10 -12.48 22.77
CA GLY A 258 0.47 -12.74 21.40
C GLY A 258 0.60 -11.46 20.57
N CYS A 259 -0.37 -10.56 20.63
CA CYS A 259 -0.30 -9.26 19.96
C CYS A 259 0.90 -8.42 20.46
N ILE A 260 1.06 -8.28 21.78
CA ILE A 260 2.12 -7.49 22.38
C ILE A 260 3.50 -8.02 21.98
N SER A 261 3.69 -9.34 21.89
CA SER A 261 4.95 -9.94 21.47
C SER A 261 5.34 -9.55 20.05
N VAL A 262 4.37 -9.55 19.12
CA VAL A 262 4.61 -9.11 17.74
C VAL A 262 4.92 -7.61 17.68
N GLY A 263 4.20 -6.79 18.45
CA GLY A 263 4.46 -5.35 18.56
C GLY A 263 5.86 -5.05 19.11
N SER A 264 6.31 -5.81 20.12
CA SER A 264 7.65 -5.66 20.72
C SER A 264 8.77 -5.91 19.70
N ILE A 265 8.61 -6.93 18.85
CA ILE A 265 9.56 -7.19 17.75
C ILE A 265 9.56 -6.01 16.76
N GLY A 266 8.41 -5.42 16.49
CA GLY A 266 8.32 -4.20 15.70
C GLY A 266 9.12 -3.04 16.29
N ILE A 267 9.02 -2.81 17.60
CA ILE A 267 9.81 -1.77 18.30
C ILE A 267 11.32 -2.07 18.20
N LEU A 268 11.73 -3.32 18.42
CA LEU A 268 13.14 -3.72 18.24
C LEU A 268 13.62 -3.45 16.81
N GLY A 269 12.80 -3.73 15.79
CA GLY A 269 13.12 -3.41 14.40
C GLY A 269 13.35 -1.91 14.16
N ILE A 270 12.56 -1.04 14.81
CA ILE A 270 12.76 0.42 14.72
C ILE A 270 14.08 0.83 15.38
N LEU A 271 14.43 0.24 16.52
CA LEU A 271 15.69 0.53 17.23
C LEU A 271 16.93 0.14 16.41
N PHE A 272 16.87 -0.98 15.68
CA PHE A 272 17.96 -1.46 14.82
C PHE A 272 17.94 -0.91 13.40
N LYS A 273 17.19 0.18 13.15
CA LYS A 273 16.98 0.82 11.86
C LYS A 273 18.25 0.96 11.02
N ASP A 274 19.30 1.57 11.57
CA ASP A 274 20.50 1.89 10.79
C ASP A 274 21.30 0.63 10.41
N LEU A 275 21.31 -0.40 11.25
CA LEU A 275 21.93 -1.68 10.95
C LEU A 275 21.21 -2.36 9.77
N VAL A 276 19.88 -2.44 9.83
CA VAL A 276 19.08 -3.10 8.78
C VAL A 276 19.17 -2.33 7.48
N LEU A 277 19.07 -1.00 7.51
CA LEU A 277 19.22 -0.16 6.30
C LEU A 277 20.58 -0.34 5.64
N ASN A 278 21.66 -0.48 6.42
CA ASN A 278 22.99 -0.72 5.84
C ASN A 278 23.09 -2.06 5.08
N ILE A 279 22.40 -3.10 5.55
CA ILE A 279 22.31 -4.39 4.84
C ILE A 279 21.53 -4.21 3.52
N ILE A 280 20.40 -3.51 3.59
CA ILE A 280 19.56 -3.23 2.42
C ILE A 280 20.34 -2.43 1.37
N ILE A 281 21.09 -1.42 1.78
CA ILE A 281 21.93 -0.61 0.88
C ILE A 281 22.97 -1.47 0.16
N LYS A 282 23.61 -2.41 0.84
CA LYS A 282 24.56 -3.35 0.21
C LYS A 282 23.86 -4.17 -0.88
N THR A 283 22.66 -4.69 -0.60
CA THR A 283 21.87 -5.45 -1.57
C THR A 283 21.53 -4.60 -2.80
N TYR A 284 21.06 -3.36 -2.62
CA TYR A 284 20.77 -2.45 -3.74
C TYR A 284 21.99 -2.11 -4.58
N LYS A 285 23.17 -1.97 -3.96
CA LYS A 285 24.44 -1.74 -4.69
C LYS A 285 24.82 -2.93 -5.56
N ILE A 286 24.63 -4.15 -5.08
CA ILE A 286 24.90 -5.39 -5.81
C ILE A 286 23.95 -5.52 -7.00
N GLU A 287 22.65 -5.30 -6.77
CA GLU A 287 21.59 -5.46 -7.77
C GLU A 287 21.47 -4.27 -8.75
N LYS A 288 22.25 -3.20 -8.56
CA LYS A 288 22.18 -1.95 -9.35
C LYS A 288 22.21 -2.20 -10.86
N TYR A 289 23.22 -2.91 -11.32
CA TYR A 289 23.43 -3.10 -12.77
C TYR A 289 22.39 -4.03 -13.39
N SER A 290 21.98 -5.05 -12.67
CA SER A 290 20.92 -5.96 -13.10
C SER A 290 19.55 -5.25 -13.17
N THR A 291 19.29 -4.30 -12.28
CA THR A 291 18.08 -3.47 -12.32
C THR A 291 18.11 -2.49 -13.51
N LEU A 292 19.29 -1.90 -13.81
CA LEU A 292 19.45 -1.02 -14.95
C LEU A 292 19.26 -1.75 -16.29
N SER A 293 19.80 -2.98 -16.44
CA SER A 293 19.60 -3.78 -17.66
C SER A 293 18.13 -4.14 -17.85
N ALA A 294 17.44 -4.59 -16.78
CA ALA A 294 16.04 -4.94 -16.83
C ALA A 294 15.13 -3.76 -17.23
N TYR A 295 15.45 -2.54 -16.83
CA TYR A 295 14.68 -1.35 -17.23
C TYR A 295 14.95 -0.89 -18.65
N LYS A 296 16.09 -1.29 -19.26
CA LYS A 296 16.42 -1.02 -20.67
C LYS A 296 15.79 -2.02 -21.64
N GLU A 297 15.75 -3.31 -21.27
CA GLU A 297 15.27 -4.40 -22.13
C GLU A 297 13.74 -4.40 -22.36
N THR A 298 12.99 -3.61 -21.65
CA THR A 298 11.52 -3.54 -21.75
C THR A 298 11.02 -2.49 -22.74
N ASN A 299 11.84 -2.10 -23.74
CA ASN A 299 11.39 -1.24 -24.85
C ASN A 299 10.88 -2.06 -26.02
#